data_96189874dab0fc3e6db64d8cc07f9c03
#
_entry.id   96189874dab0fc3e6db64d8cc07f9c03
#
_cell.length_a   1.000
_cell.length_b   1.000
_cell.length_c   1.000
_cell.angle_alpha   90.00
_cell.angle_beta   90.00
_cell.angle_gamma   90.00
#
_symmetry.space_group_name_H-M   'P 1'
#
loop_
_entity.id
_entity.type
_entity.pdbx_description
1 polymer ?
#
loop_
_entity_poly.entity_id
_entity_poly.type
_entity_poly.pdbx_seq_one_letter_code
_entity_poly.pdbx_strand_id
1 'polypeptide(L)'
;HGAGRDGPRVAAHLGEPDAVMFKEHPELSLVQESGNSLEMLFEPDEAIREGDILKFGNVTIECKLVPGHTAGCVALFFDVSDGEKTVRAGYYGGFGFNTLTKEYLTEIGDPGFQMRKVYIESIDKVKDEKVELFLGNHTENNKFFEKLEKLKADPDGENPFINDQDWKEYLEQKKAELEVFSAKDC
;
A
#
# COMPACT_ATOMS: atom_id res chain seq x y z
N HIS A 1 9.97 -20.85 -25.39
CA HIS A 1 9.71 -22.15 -24.74
C HIS A 1 9.63 -21.87 -23.24
N GLY A 2 8.41 -21.65 -22.70
CA GLY A 2 8.16 -21.47 -21.28
C GLY A 2 8.39 -22.79 -20.56
N ALA A 3 9.37 -22.81 -19.65
CA ALA A 3 9.47 -23.86 -18.67
C ALA A 3 8.27 -23.72 -17.72
N GLY A 4 7.37 -24.70 -17.74
CA GLY A 4 6.25 -24.77 -16.80
C GLY A 4 6.80 -24.79 -15.38
N ARG A 5 6.36 -23.81 -14.58
CA ARG A 5 6.58 -23.84 -13.14
C ARG A 5 5.51 -24.75 -12.55
N ASP A 6 5.86 -26.01 -12.32
CA ASP A 6 5.03 -27.02 -11.62
C ASP A 6 5.01 -26.76 -10.09
N GLY A 7 4.78 -25.53 -9.68
CA GLY A 7 4.55 -25.15 -8.29
C GLY A 7 3.11 -24.67 -8.08
N PRO A 8 2.62 -24.58 -6.83
CA PRO A 8 1.31 -23.99 -6.58
C PRO A 8 1.29 -22.56 -7.18
N ARG A 9 0.34 -22.32 -8.09
CA ARG A 9 0.16 -21.01 -8.71
C ARG A 9 -0.30 -20.03 -7.63
N VAL A 10 0.49 -18.98 -7.43
CA VAL A 10 0.10 -17.85 -6.57
C VAL A 10 -0.73 -16.90 -7.42
N ALA A 11 -1.97 -16.62 -7.02
CA ALA A 11 -2.79 -15.61 -7.67
C ALA A 11 -2.20 -14.22 -7.39
N ALA A 12 -2.07 -13.41 -8.44
CA ALA A 12 -1.61 -12.03 -8.35
C ALA A 12 -2.82 -11.08 -8.45
N HIS A 13 -2.94 -10.20 -7.46
CA HIS A 13 -4.00 -9.21 -7.39
C HIS A 13 -3.41 -7.81 -7.51
N LEU A 14 -4.14 -6.90 -8.18
CA LEU A 14 -3.77 -5.51 -8.34
C LEU A 14 -5.04 -4.65 -8.31
N GLY A 15 -4.97 -3.43 -7.77
CA GLY A 15 -6.10 -2.51 -7.85
C GLY A 15 -6.52 -2.27 -9.29
N GLU A 16 -7.82 -2.25 -9.57
CA GLU A 16 -8.37 -2.20 -10.94
C GLU A 16 -7.76 -1.07 -11.80
N PRO A 17 -7.57 0.18 -11.30
CA PRO A 17 -6.94 1.22 -12.12
C PRO A 17 -5.49 0.91 -12.51
N ASP A 18 -4.71 0.30 -11.63
CA ASP A 18 -3.33 -0.09 -11.95
C ASP A 18 -3.27 -1.31 -12.87
N ALA A 19 -4.23 -2.24 -12.75
CA ALA A 19 -4.38 -3.36 -13.68
C ALA A 19 -4.70 -2.86 -15.11
N VAL A 20 -5.55 -1.85 -15.23
CA VAL A 20 -5.85 -1.19 -16.52
C VAL A 20 -4.60 -0.48 -17.05
N MET A 21 -3.90 0.29 -16.21
CA MET A 21 -2.68 0.98 -16.60
C MET A 21 -1.59 0.01 -17.08
N PHE A 22 -1.37 -1.11 -16.38
CA PHE A 22 -0.38 -2.11 -16.81
C PHE A 22 -0.69 -2.68 -18.19
N LYS A 23 -1.97 -2.80 -18.54
CA LYS A 23 -2.42 -3.35 -19.81
C LYS A 23 -2.41 -2.32 -20.96
N GLU A 24 -2.87 -1.11 -20.68
CA GLU A 24 -3.15 -0.11 -21.73
C GLU A 24 -2.03 0.93 -21.85
N HIS A 25 -1.34 1.23 -20.72
CA HIS A 25 -0.32 2.26 -20.59
C HIS A 25 0.86 1.80 -19.73
N PRO A 26 1.54 0.68 -20.09
CA PRO A 26 2.62 0.11 -19.26
C PRO A 26 3.79 1.08 -19.07
N GLU A 27 4.00 2.03 -19.96
CA GLU A 27 5.02 3.08 -19.87
C GLU A 27 4.84 3.99 -18.65
N LEU A 28 3.62 4.12 -18.12
CA LEU A 28 3.32 4.93 -16.93
C LEU A 28 3.63 4.22 -15.60
N SER A 29 4.05 2.96 -15.64
CA SER A 29 4.28 2.14 -14.45
C SER A 29 5.52 2.51 -13.64
N LEU A 30 6.41 3.36 -14.14
CA LEU A 30 7.72 3.71 -13.56
C LEU A 30 8.66 2.51 -13.33
N VAL A 31 8.33 1.33 -13.85
CA VAL A 31 9.16 0.12 -13.69
C VAL A 31 10.56 0.32 -14.27
N GLN A 32 10.68 1.10 -15.35
CA GLN A 32 11.95 1.40 -15.99
C GLN A 32 12.84 2.34 -15.17
N GLU A 33 12.26 3.25 -14.38
CA GLU A 33 13.01 4.12 -13.46
C GLU A 33 13.67 3.32 -12.35
N SER A 34 13.09 2.18 -12.00
CA SER A 34 13.67 1.21 -11.05
C SER A 34 14.76 0.32 -11.68
N GLY A 35 15.16 0.59 -12.94
CA GLY A 35 16.14 -0.21 -13.67
C GLY A 35 15.61 -1.55 -14.19
N ASN A 36 14.30 -1.75 -14.19
CA ASN A 36 13.63 -2.96 -14.67
C ASN A 36 13.10 -2.78 -16.11
N SER A 37 12.75 -3.89 -16.75
CA SER A 37 12.13 -3.92 -18.07
C SER A 37 10.61 -3.94 -17.96
N LEU A 38 9.90 -3.34 -18.93
CA LEU A 38 8.45 -3.47 -19.07
C LEU A 38 7.99 -4.95 -19.15
N GLU A 39 8.86 -5.86 -19.60
CA GLU A 39 8.58 -7.30 -19.61
C GLU A 39 8.42 -7.92 -18.20
N MET A 40 8.78 -7.18 -17.14
CA MET A 40 8.57 -7.58 -15.75
C MET A 40 7.16 -7.29 -15.26
N LEU A 41 6.39 -6.46 -15.98
CA LEU A 41 4.98 -6.26 -15.69
C LEU A 41 4.23 -7.58 -15.91
N PHE A 42 3.28 -7.85 -15.05
CA PHE A 42 2.49 -9.06 -15.08
C PHE A 42 1.01 -8.73 -15.35
N GLU A 43 0.28 -9.68 -15.92
CA GLU A 43 -1.17 -9.60 -15.98
C GLU A 43 -1.72 -10.14 -14.63
N PRO A 44 -2.46 -9.32 -13.85
CA PRO A 44 -3.05 -9.80 -12.62
C PRO A 44 -4.13 -10.84 -12.90
N ASP A 45 -4.24 -11.85 -12.03
CA ASP A 45 -5.29 -12.85 -12.12
C ASP A 45 -6.66 -12.25 -11.82
N GLU A 46 -6.71 -11.30 -10.86
CA GLU A 46 -7.91 -10.58 -10.47
C GLU A 46 -7.60 -9.12 -10.17
N ALA A 47 -8.48 -8.23 -10.60
CA ALA A 47 -8.43 -6.81 -10.27
C ALA A 47 -9.26 -6.55 -9.01
N ILE A 48 -8.66 -5.86 -8.04
CA ILE A 48 -9.32 -5.46 -6.78
C ILE A 48 -10.11 -4.17 -7.02
N ARG A 49 -11.36 -4.17 -6.59
CA ARG A 49 -12.25 -3.01 -6.57
C ARG A 49 -12.51 -2.52 -5.16
N GLU A 50 -13.07 -1.33 -5.08
CA GLU A 50 -13.51 -0.76 -3.80
C GLU A 50 -14.49 -1.68 -3.07
N GLY A 51 -14.12 -2.03 -1.82
CA GLY A 51 -14.95 -2.85 -0.94
C GLY A 51 -14.90 -4.34 -1.20
N ASP A 52 -14.01 -4.80 -2.09
CA ASP A 52 -13.85 -6.24 -2.32
C ASP A 52 -13.39 -6.96 -1.06
N ILE A 53 -13.84 -8.20 -0.93
CA ILE A 53 -13.49 -9.11 0.15
C ILE A 53 -12.80 -10.34 -0.44
N LEU A 54 -11.50 -10.44 -0.17
CA LEU A 54 -10.74 -11.63 -0.57
C LEU A 54 -10.78 -12.69 0.54
N LYS A 55 -10.84 -13.97 0.14
CA LYS A 55 -10.86 -15.09 1.08
C LYS A 55 -9.79 -16.11 0.72
N PHE A 56 -8.91 -16.37 1.67
CA PHE A 56 -7.83 -17.35 1.55
C PHE A 56 -7.89 -18.31 2.74
N GLY A 57 -8.56 -19.45 2.56
CA GLY A 57 -8.82 -20.39 3.65
C GLY A 57 -9.68 -19.75 4.74
N ASN A 58 -9.11 -19.61 5.95
CA ASN A 58 -9.75 -18.95 7.09
C ASN A 58 -9.47 -17.44 7.21
N VAL A 59 -8.66 -16.88 6.31
CA VAL A 59 -8.35 -15.44 6.30
C VAL A 59 -9.34 -14.72 5.40
N THR A 60 -9.92 -13.65 5.92
CA THR A 60 -10.77 -12.70 5.16
C THR A 60 -10.07 -11.35 5.14
N ILE A 61 -9.87 -10.80 3.95
CA ILE A 61 -9.18 -9.52 3.73
C ILE A 61 -10.17 -8.53 3.14
N GLU A 62 -10.41 -7.43 3.82
CA GLU A 62 -11.18 -6.29 3.32
C GLU A 62 -10.26 -5.39 2.51
N CYS A 63 -10.66 -5.06 1.29
CA CYS A 63 -9.91 -4.22 0.36
C CYS A 63 -10.58 -2.86 0.22
N LYS A 64 -9.80 -1.78 0.33
CA LYS A 64 -10.25 -0.42 0.04
C LYS A 64 -9.30 0.22 -0.95
N LEU A 65 -9.82 0.77 -2.04
CA LEU A 65 -8.99 1.58 -2.93
C LEU A 65 -8.60 2.87 -2.21
N VAL A 66 -7.32 3.18 -2.22
CA VAL A 66 -6.71 4.37 -1.62
C VAL A 66 -5.80 5.04 -2.66
N PRO A 67 -6.39 5.55 -3.77
CA PRO A 67 -5.61 6.20 -4.82
C PRO A 67 -4.78 7.35 -4.26
N GLY A 68 -3.59 7.53 -4.85
CA GLY A 68 -2.65 8.55 -4.41
C GLY A 68 -1.25 8.26 -4.93
N HIS A 69 -0.52 7.34 -4.30
CA HIS A 69 0.77 6.88 -4.83
C HIS A 69 0.63 6.29 -6.25
N THR A 70 -0.42 5.49 -6.48
CA THR A 70 -0.94 5.14 -7.80
C THR A 70 -2.46 5.25 -7.78
N ALA A 71 -3.09 5.23 -8.95
CA ALA A 71 -4.55 5.26 -9.07
C ALA A 71 -5.22 4.00 -8.52
N GLY A 72 -4.52 2.86 -8.56
CA GLY A 72 -4.99 1.56 -8.08
C GLY A 72 -4.40 1.14 -6.72
N CYS A 73 -3.84 2.07 -5.95
CA CYS A 73 -3.32 1.75 -4.62
C CYS A 73 -4.42 1.17 -3.72
N VAL A 74 -4.10 0.11 -2.95
CA VAL A 74 -5.07 -0.63 -2.11
C VAL A 74 -4.62 -0.63 -0.66
N ALA A 75 -5.52 -0.36 0.26
CA ALA A 75 -5.38 -0.69 1.67
C ALA A 75 -6.07 -2.02 1.97
N LEU A 76 -5.44 -2.84 2.79
CA LEU A 76 -5.88 -4.18 3.16
C LEU A 76 -6.06 -4.26 4.67
N PHE A 77 -7.21 -4.82 5.11
CA PHE A 77 -7.51 -5.00 6.53
C PHE A 77 -7.93 -6.44 6.79
N PHE A 78 -7.31 -7.07 7.77
CA PHE A 78 -7.57 -8.47 8.11
C PHE A 78 -7.18 -8.78 9.55
N ASP A 79 -7.75 -9.84 10.10
CA ASP A 79 -7.43 -10.29 11.43
C ASP A 79 -6.30 -11.32 11.40
N VAL A 80 -5.37 -11.19 12.35
CA VAL A 80 -4.28 -12.14 12.59
C VAL A 80 -4.35 -12.65 14.03
N SER A 81 -4.01 -13.92 14.24
CA SER A 81 -4.05 -14.55 15.56
C SER A 81 -2.80 -15.37 15.80
N ASP A 82 -2.30 -15.32 17.02
CA ASP A 82 -1.24 -16.20 17.54
C ASP A 82 -1.81 -17.47 18.21
N GLY A 83 -3.14 -17.63 18.22
CA GLY A 83 -3.86 -18.72 18.86
C GLY A 83 -4.48 -18.34 20.21
N GLU A 84 -3.98 -17.29 20.85
CA GLU A 84 -4.50 -16.77 22.13
C GLU A 84 -5.22 -15.44 21.94
N LYS A 85 -4.60 -14.54 21.16
CA LYS A 85 -5.10 -13.19 20.89
C LYS A 85 -5.30 -13.00 19.38
N THR A 86 -6.35 -12.30 19.02
CA THR A 86 -6.61 -11.83 17.65
C THR A 86 -6.49 -10.31 17.63
N VAL A 87 -5.78 -9.78 16.63
CA VAL A 87 -5.60 -8.36 16.41
C VAL A 87 -5.91 -7.98 14.97
N ARG A 88 -6.41 -6.78 14.76
CA ARG A 88 -6.70 -6.24 13.44
C ARG A 88 -5.42 -5.70 12.80
N ALA A 89 -5.01 -6.28 11.69
CA ALA A 89 -3.90 -5.79 10.87
C ALA A 89 -4.39 -4.82 9.80
N GLY A 90 -3.56 -3.82 9.48
CA GLY A 90 -3.76 -2.89 8.38
C GLY A 90 -2.48 -2.73 7.56
N TYR A 91 -2.63 -2.75 6.24
CA TYR A 91 -1.58 -2.52 5.26
C TYR A 91 -2.02 -1.44 4.29
N TYR A 92 -1.14 -0.50 3.92
CA TYR A 92 -1.40 0.53 2.93
C TYR A 92 -0.41 0.38 1.76
N GLY A 93 -0.89 0.36 0.54
CA GLY A 93 -0.14 -0.09 -0.63
C GLY A 93 1.05 0.77 -1.03
N GLY A 94 1.01 2.08 -0.87
CA GLY A 94 2.12 2.94 -1.24
C GLY A 94 2.06 4.33 -0.63
N PHE A 95 3.23 4.86 -0.21
CA PHE A 95 3.35 6.15 0.47
C PHE A 95 4.30 7.14 -0.22
N GLY A 96 4.93 6.74 -1.32
CA GLY A 96 5.86 7.60 -2.05
C GLY A 96 5.16 8.77 -2.75
N PHE A 97 5.90 9.87 -2.98
CA PHE A 97 5.44 11.06 -3.68
C PHE A 97 6.06 11.22 -5.08
N ASN A 98 6.85 10.25 -5.53
CA ASN A 98 7.49 10.26 -6.84
C ASN A 98 6.48 10.34 -8.00
N THR A 99 5.30 9.72 -7.84
CA THR A 99 4.18 9.79 -8.78
C THR A 99 3.29 11.03 -8.60
N LEU A 100 3.66 11.93 -7.71
CA LEU A 100 2.91 13.15 -7.40
C LEU A 100 3.70 14.43 -7.76
N THR A 101 4.87 14.28 -8.41
CA THR A 101 5.63 15.42 -8.91
C THR A 101 4.87 16.13 -10.03
N LYS A 102 5.12 17.43 -10.17
CA LYS A 102 4.51 18.23 -11.23
C LYS A 102 4.77 17.66 -12.61
N GLU A 103 5.99 17.19 -12.84
CA GLU A 103 6.42 16.58 -14.09
C GLU A 103 5.57 15.36 -14.40
N TYR A 104 5.52 14.40 -13.48
CA TYR A 104 4.78 13.16 -13.67
C TYR A 104 3.27 13.39 -13.82
N LEU A 105 2.66 14.22 -12.97
CA LEU A 105 1.21 14.49 -13.05
C LEU A 105 0.85 15.19 -14.37
N THR A 106 1.71 16.06 -14.88
CA THR A 106 1.51 16.69 -16.19
C THR A 106 1.59 15.65 -17.32
N GLU A 107 2.54 14.72 -17.25
CA GLU A 107 2.76 13.66 -18.24
C GLU A 107 1.55 12.72 -18.32
N ILE A 108 0.99 12.32 -17.18
CA ILE A 108 -0.20 11.46 -17.13
C ILE A 108 -1.53 12.19 -17.39
N GLY A 109 -1.49 13.49 -17.71
CA GLY A 109 -2.68 14.26 -18.04
C GLY A 109 -3.45 14.83 -16.85
N ASP A 110 -2.80 14.99 -15.69
CA ASP A 110 -3.33 15.67 -14.49
C ASP A 110 -2.62 17.00 -14.19
N PRO A 111 -2.69 18.00 -15.09
CA PRO A 111 -2.04 19.29 -14.89
C PRO A 111 -2.63 20.13 -13.74
N GLY A 112 -3.77 19.71 -13.21
CA GLY A 112 -4.43 20.31 -12.04
C GLY A 112 -4.06 19.66 -10.71
N PHE A 113 -3.16 18.68 -10.75
CA PHE A 113 -2.65 17.96 -9.57
C PHE A 113 -3.75 17.34 -8.69
N GLN A 114 -4.84 16.87 -9.33
CA GLN A 114 -5.99 16.30 -8.62
C GLN A 114 -5.59 15.06 -7.80
N MET A 115 -4.61 14.29 -8.27
CA MET A 115 -4.13 13.10 -7.56
C MET A 115 -3.59 13.41 -6.17
N ARG A 116 -2.98 14.59 -5.95
CA ARG A 116 -2.53 15.04 -4.62
C ARG A 116 -3.70 15.19 -3.65
N LYS A 117 -4.83 15.77 -4.13
CA LYS A 117 -6.04 15.90 -3.35
C LYS A 117 -6.70 14.55 -3.08
N VAL A 118 -6.78 13.71 -4.09
CA VAL A 118 -7.32 12.34 -3.99
C VAL A 118 -6.52 11.52 -2.98
N TYR A 119 -5.19 11.70 -2.90
CA TYR A 119 -4.38 11.03 -1.90
C TYR A 119 -4.74 11.46 -0.47
N ILE A 120 -4.93 12.75 -0.24
CA ILE A 120 -5.39 13.26 1.08
C ILE A 120 -6.76 12.66 1.44
N GLU A 121 -7.70 12.63 0.50
CA GLU A 121 -9.02 12.02 0.68
C GLU A 121 -8.93 10.52 0.99
N SER A 122 -7.99 9.82 0.35
CA SER A 122 -7.71 8.40 0.61
C SER A 122 -7.18 8.15 2.02
N ILE A 123 -6.26 8.99 2.48
CA ILE A 123 -5.76 8.95 3.87
C ILE A 123 -6.93 9.20 4.84
N ASP A 124 -7.69 10.26 4.64
CA ASP A 124 -8.83 10.61 5.50
C ASP A 124 -9.90 9.51 5.53
N LYS A 125 -10.08 8.76 4.44
CA LYS A 125 -11.00 7.63 4.34
C LYS A 125 -10.66 6.47 5.27
N VAL A 126 -9.36 6.20 5.50
CA VAL A 126 -8.93 4.99 6.23
C VAL A 126 -8.14 5.26 7.51
N LYS A 127 -7.77 6.50 7.83
CA LYS A 127 -6.95 6.82 9.01
C LYS A 127 -7.60 6.44 10.34
N ASP A 128 -8.93 6.42 10.40
CA ASP A 128 -9.69 6.10 11.61
C ASP A 128 -10.14 4.63 11.67
N GLU A 129 -9.64 3.76 10.75
CA GLU A 129 -9.82 2.32 10.86
C GLU A 129 -9.13 1.80 12.13
N LYS A 130 -9.80 0.85 12.80
CA LYS A 130 -9.20 0.19 13.97
C LYS A 130 -8.11 -0.76 13.49
N VAL A 131 -6.87 -0.34 13.58
CA VAL A 131 -5.69 -1.14 13.27
C VAL A 131 -4.82 -1.23 14.51
N GLU A 132 -4.60 -2.45 14.99
CA GLU A 132 -3.71 -2.73 16.14
C GLU A 132 -2.32 -3.16 15.68
N LEU A 133 -2.21 -3.72 14.46
CA LEU A 133 -0.96 -4.14 13.84
C LEU A 133 -0.78 -3.43 12.51
N PHE A 134 0.02 -2.38 12.48
CA PHE A 134 0.37 -1.67 11.25
C PHE A 134 1.47 -2.42 10.49
N LEU A 135 1.16 -2.91 9.30
CA LEU A 135 2.11 -3.55 8.38
C LEU A 135 2.60 -2.52 7.37
N GLY A 136 3.85 -2.09 7.53
CA GLY A 136 4.50 -1.18 6.58
C GLY A 136 4.97 -1.92 5.33
N ASN A 137 4.84 -1.28 4.16
CA ASN A 137 5.43 -1.76 2.92
C ASN A 137 6.95 -1.47 2.80
N HIS A 138 7.46 -0.60 3.66
CA HIS A 138 8.88 -0.38 3.92
C HIS A 138 9.13 -0.43 5.43
N THR A 139 10.34 -0.83 5.83
CA THR A 139 10.73 -1.00 7.24
C THR A 139 10.66 0.29 8.06
N GLU A 140 10.79 1.43 7.41
CA GLU A 140 10.70 2.75 8.04
C GLU A 140 9.26 3.13 8.41
N ASN A 141 8.24 2.63 7.66
CA ASN A 141 6.85 3.06 7.83
C ASN A 141 6.33 2.76 9.24
N ASN A 142 6.65 1.59 9.78
CA ASN A 142 6.21 1.15 11.10
C ASN A 142 7.34 1.04 12.12
N LYS A 143 8.50 1.67 11.86
CA LYS A 143 9.69 1.64 12.74
C LYS A 143 10.15 0.21 13.04
N PHE A 144 10.14 -0.65 12.00
CA PHE A 144 10.35 -2.09 12.14
C PHE A 144 11.59 -2.45 12.97
N PHE A 145 12.77 -1.91 12.64
CA PHE A 145 14.00 -2.27 13.32
C PHE A 145 14.04 -1.79 14.79
N GLU A 146 13.49 -0.61 15.09
CA GLU A 146 13.39 -0.11 16.44
C GLU A 146 12.51 -1.04 17.31
N LYS A 147 11.36 -1.44 16.78
CA LYS A 147 10.43 -2.36 17.45
C LYS A 147 11.02 -3.75 17.59
N LEU A 148 11.75 -4.22 16.60
CA LEU A 148 12.43 -5.52 16.66
C LEU A 148 13.48 -5.55 17.76
N GLU A 149 14.27 -4.48 17.95
CA GLU A 149 15.24 -4.39 19.03
C GLU A 149 14.57 -4.33 20.43
N LYS A 150 13.43 -3.63 20.54
CA LYS A 150 12.63 -3.65 21.79
C LYS A 150 12.11 -5.05 22.11
N LEU A 151 11.58 -5.76 21.12
CA LEU A 151 11.09 -7.13 21.28
C LEU A 151 12.19 -8.10 21.69
N LYS A 152 13.40 -7.96 21.11
CA LYS A 152 14.57 -8.78 21.48
C LYS A 152 15.06 -8.48 22.91
N ALA A 153 14.99 -7.23 23.34
CA ALA A 153 15.44 -6.81 24.67
C ALA A 153 14.50 -7.29 25.78
N ASP A 154 13.22 -7.43 25.49
CA ASP A 154 12.19 -7.92 26.42
C ASP A 154 11.21 -8.86 25.69
N PRO A 155 11.59 -10.13 25.46
CA PRO A 155 10.78 -11.08 24.69
C PRO A 155 9.45 -11.48 25.38
N ASP A 156 9.39 -11.37 26.69
CA ASP A 156 8.22 -11.71 27.51
C ASP A 156 7.35 -10.48 27.81
N GLY A 157 7.77 -9.29 27.37
CA GLY A 157 7.05 -8.03 27.52
C GLY A 157 5.95 -7.84 26.49
N GLU A 158 5.37 -6.63 26.50
CA GLU A 158 4.37 -6.27 25.51
C GLU A 158 4.99 -6.23 24.09
N ASN A 159 4.31 -6.82 23.11
CA ASN A 159 4.76 -6.82 21.73
C ASN A 159 4.71 -5.39 21.14
N PRO A 160 5.85 -4.76 20.85
CA PRO A 160 5.89 -3.37 20.38
C PRO A 160 5.29 -3.15 18.99
N PHE A 161 4.99 -4.21 18.24
CA PHE A 161 4.30 -4.12 16.97
C PHE A 161 2.78 -4.00 17.13
N ILE A 162 2.23 -4.32 18.30
CA ILE A 162 0.81 -4.19 18.60
C ILE A 162 0.58 -2.83 19.26
N ASN A 163 0.11 -1.86 18.46
CA ASN A 163 -0.13 -0.49 18.90
C ASN A 163 -1.22 0.14 18.03
N ASP A 164 -2.34 0.50 18.63
CA ASP A 164 -3.52 1.04 17.95
C ASP A 164 -3.38 2.51 17.50
N GLN A 165 -2.25 3.19 17.84
CA GLN A 165 -1.99 4.55 17.41
C GLN A 165 -1.11 4.63 16.16
N ASP A 166 -0.24 3.65 15.92
CA ASP A 166 0.77 3.71 14.86
C ASP A 166 0.19 3.96 13.46
N TRP A 167 -0.93 3.32 13.15
CA TRP A 167 -1.62 3.48 11.88
C TRP A 167 -2.07 4.92 11.65
N LYS A 168 -2.81 5.46 12.59
CA LYS A 168 -3.35 6.81 12.51
C LYS A 168 -2.25 7.87 12.50
N GLU A 169 -1.30 7.78 13.44
CA GLU A 169 -0.17 8.71 13.54
C GLU A 169 0.64 8.75 12.24
N TYR A 170 0.93 7.59 11.65
CA TYR A 170 1.69 7.53 10.41
C TYR A 170 0.92 8.12 9.23
N LEU A 171 -0.37 7.86 9.11
CA LEU A 171 -1.20 8.43 8.05
C LEU A 171 -1.36 9.95 8.17
N GLU A 172 -1.53 10.47 9.38
CA GLU A 172 -1.58 11.92 9.63
C GLU A 172 -0.23 12.58 9.33
N GLN A 173 0.90 11.92 9.67
CA GLN A 173 2.23 12.38 9.29
C GLN A 173 2.36 12.45 7.75
N LYS A 174 1.95 11.41 7.03
CA LYS A 174 2.02 11.38 5.55
C LYS A 174 1.17 12.47 4.91
N LYS A 175 0.00 12.74 5.45
CA LYS A 175 -0.84 13.86 5.00
C LYS A 175 -0.11 15.19 5.15
N ALA A 176 0.48 15.46 6.30
CA ALA A 176 1.24 16.69 6.54
C ALA A 176 2.50 16.79 5.63
N GLU A 177 3.20 15.69 5.41
CA GLU A 177 4.33 15.63 4.48
C GLU A 177 3.91 15.94 3.04
N LEU A 178 2.75 15.43 2.59
CA LEU A 178 2.22 15.71 1.25
C LEU A 178 1.82 17.18 1.08
N GLU A 179 1.25 17.80 2.11
CA GLU A 179 0.94 19.24 2.08
C GLU A 179 2.20 20.09 1.91
N VAL A 180 3.27 19.75 2.65
CA VAL A 180 4.58 20.41 2.53
C VAL A 180 5.21 20.16 1.15
N PHE A 181 5.16 18.93 0.65
CA PHE A 181 5.64 18.56 -0.68
C PHE A 181 4.90 19.36 -1.76
N SER A 182 3.58 19.39 -1.71
CA SER A 182 2.73 20.06 -2.69
C SER A 182 2.97 21.58 -2.73
N ALA A 183 3.27 22.19 -1.58
CA ALA A 183 3.58 23.61 -1.51
C ALA A 183 4.95 23.98 -2.13
N LYS A 184 5.89 23.03 -2.19
CA LYS A 184 7.22 23.23 -2.77
C LYS A 184 7.29 22.90 -4.25
N ASP A 185 6.43 22.00 -4.71
CA ASP A 185 6.41 21.48 -6.07
C ASP A 185 5.21 22.06 -6.86
N CYS A 186 5.06 23.40 -6.83
CA CYS A 186 4.00 24.16 -7.53
C CYS A 186 4.42 24.65 -8.91
#